data_993afb3d13d5aa96b22788320ad69213
#
_entry.id   993afb3d13d5aa96b22788320ad69213
#
_cell.length_a   1.000
_cell.length_b   1.000
_cell.length_c   1.000
_cell.angle_alpha   90.00
_cell.angle_beta   90.00
_cell.angle_gamma   90.00
#
_symmetry.space_group_name_H-M   'P 1'
#
loop_
_entity.id
_entity.type
_entity.pdbx_description
1 polymer ?
#
loop_
_entity_poly.entity_id
_entity_poly.type
_entity_poly.pdbx_seq_one_letter_code
_entity_poly.pdbx_strand_id
1 'polypeptide(L)'
;MSAYAFVNYVRFKTQADAYTGTPYQNFSINEQRVYDGITYSFAPFAISSGGGARGGERSSASLVAGTDAISVNLFAEAVRERYMLEIKTVSLDPLTFTDEALVASEIWRVASYDMDTTRVVLKLTSPLDAVDRKSVV
;
A
#
# COMPACT_ATOMS: atom_id res chain seq x y z
N MET A 1 -15.18 24.85 8.58
CA MET A 1 -14.22 23.78 8.81
C MET A 1 -14.17 22.85 7.62
N SER A 2 -13.01 22.64 7.11
CA SER A 2 -12.91 21.76 5.97
C SER A 2 -12.57 20.35 6.45
N ALA A 3 -13.17 19.39 5.81
CA ALA A 3 -12.85 17.99 6.01
C ALA A 3 -12.32 17.47 4.70
N TYR A 4 -11.48 16.44 4.79
CA TYR A 4 -10.93 15.83 3.60
C TYR A 4 -11.25 14.35 3.61
N ALA A 5 -11.50 13.82 2.44
CA ALA A 5 -11.53 12.38 2.25
C ALA A 5 -10.16 11.96 1.76
N PHE A 6 -9.78 10.73 2.06
CA PHE A 6 -8.50 10.20 1.65
C PHE A 6 -8.68 8.91 0.89
N VAL A 7 -7.87 8.73 -0.12
CA VAL A 7 -7.82 7.49 -0.86
C VAL A 7 -6.39 6.99 -0.87
N ASN A 8 -6.22 5.70 -0.69
CA ASN A 8 -4.91 5.07 -0.83
C ASN A 8 -4.87 4.35 -2.16
N TYR A 9 -3.84 4.65 -2.93
CA TYR A 9 -3.56 3.98 -4.20
C TYR A 9 -2.34 3.11 -4.00
N VAL A 10 -2.45 1.83 -4.30
CA VAL A 10 -1.35 0.90 -4.07
C VAL A 10 -1.03 0.13 -5.34
N ARG A 11 0.25 -0.10 -5.57
CA ARG A 11 0.76 -0.91 -6.66
C ARG A 11 1.99 -1.68 -6.21
N PHE A 12 2.13 -2.89 -6.72
CA PHE A 12 3.33 -3.67 -6.46
C PHE A 12 4.39 -3.36 -7.51
N LYS A 13 5.64 -3.39 -7.08
CA LYS A 13 6.81 -3.26 -7.97
C LYS A 13 7.73 -4.45 -7.72
N THR A 14 8.29 -4.96 -8.79
CA THR A 14 9.29 -6.01 -8.67
C THR A 14 10.62 -5.44 -8.22
N GLN A 15 11.54 -6.31 -7.86
CA GLN A 15 12.89 -5.86 -7.54
C GLN A 15 13.59 -5.20 -8.72
N ALA A 16 13.16 -5.53 -9.92
CA ALA A 16 13.70 -4.90 -11.13
C ALA A 16 13.03 -3.56 -11.43
N ASP A 17 12.28 -3.04 -10.48
CA ASP A 17 11.67 -1.71 -10.56
C ASP A 17 10.56 -1.62 -11.62
N ALA A 18 9.88 -2.73 -11.86
CA ALA A 18 8.75 -2.77 -12.80
C ALA A 18 7.45 -3.01 -12.04
N TYR A 19 6.41 -2.28 -12.39
CA TYR A 19 5.12 -2.48 -11.76
C TYR A 19 4.51 -3.81 -12.21
N THR A 20 3.82 -4.46 -11.30
CA THR A 20 3.21 -5.76 -11.57
C THR A 20 1.93 -5.91 -10.77
N GLY A 21 1.05 -6.78 -11.24
CA GLY A 21 -0.21 -7.03 -10.58
C GLY A 21 -1.21 -5.92 -10.81
N THR A 22 -2.38 -6.08 -10.25
CA THR A 22 -3.46 -5.11 -10.39
C THR A 22 -3.26 -3.96 -9.40
N PRO A 23 -3.35 -2.71 -9.85
CA PRO A 23 -3.35 -1.57 -8.92
C PRO A 23 -4.69 -1.49 -8.22
N TYR A 24 -4.68 -1.11 -6.94
CA TYR A 24 -5.90 -1.07 -6.13
C TYR A 24 -6.06 0.28 -5.45
N GLN A 25 -7.33 0.66 -5.23
CA GLN A 25 -7.71 1.81 -4.42
C GLN A 25 -8.78 1.39 -3.43
N ASN A 26 -8.87 2.09 -2.33
CA ASN A 26 -9.77 1.69 -1.24
C ASN A 26 -10.90 2.68 -0.96
N PHE A 27 -11.24 3.52 -1.92
CA PHE A 27 -12.21 4.59 -1.68
C PHE A 27 -13.51 4.40 -2.46
N SER A 28 -13.43 4.28 -3.78
CA SER A 28 -14.63 4.24 -4.62
C SER A 28 -15.11 2.80 -4.78
N ILE A 29 -16.16 2.47 -4.04
CA ILE A 29 -16.68 1.11 -3.96
C ILE A 29 -17.20 0.64 -5.31
N ASN A 30 -16.73 -0.52 -5.73
CA ASN A 30 -17.14 -1.16 -6.98
C ASN A 30 -16.90 -0.31 -8.22
N GLU A 31 -15.92 0.58 -8.15
CA GLU A 31 -15.59 1.45 -9.27
C GLU A 31 -14.09 1.45 -9.47
N GLN A 32 -13.70 1.96 -10.62
CA GLN A 32 -12.29 2.21 -10.88
C GLN A 32 -12.03 3.69 -10.76
N ARG A 33 -10.82 4.02 -10.33
CA ARG A 33 -10.38 5.40 -10.28
C ARG A 33 -9.11 5.52 -11.10
N VAL A 34 -9.00 6.62 -11.83
CA VAL A 34 -7.77 6.91 -12.58
C VAL A 34 -7.02 7.98 -11.82
N TYR A 35 -5.77 7.69 -11.50
CA TYR A 35 -4.91 8.65 -10.85
C TYR A 35 -3.55 8.61 -11.54
N ASP A 36 -3.09 9.77 -11.97
CA ASP A 36 -1.78 9.90 -12.63
C ASP A 36 -1.64 8.94 -13.81
N GLY A 37 -2.74 8.81 -14.56
CA GLY A 37 -2.76 7.96 -15.74
C GLY A 37 -2.90 6.47 -15.49
N ILE A 38 -3.02 6.06 -14.23
CA ILE A 38 -3.12 4.65 -13.86
C ILE A 38 -4.54 4.36 -13.39
N THR A 39 -5.10 3.26 -13.84
CA THR A 39 -6.43 2.83 -13.43
C THR A 39 -6.33 1.89 -12.24
N TYR A 40 -6.97 2.26 -11.13
CA TYR A 40 -6.94 1.50 -9.89
C TYR A 40 -8.30 0.88 -9.63
N SER A 41 -8.33 -0.41 -9.42
CA SER A 41 -9.56 -1.15 -9.12
C SER A 41 -9.86 -1.10 -7.64
N PHE A 42 -11.14 -1.12 -7.29
CA PHE A 42 -11.51 -1.08 -5.88
C PHE A 42 -11.16 -2.38 -5.17
N ALA A 43 -10.62 -2.25 -3.97
CA ALA A 43 -10.49 -3.36 -3.04
C ALA A 43 -10.62 -2.79 -1.63
N PRO A 44 -11.43 -3.43 -0.76
CA PRO A 44 -11.55 -2.96 0.62
C PRO A 44 -10.32 -3.37 1.43
N PHE A 45 -9.39 -2.46 1.54
CA PHE A 45 -8.21 -2.69 2.35
C PHE A 45 -7.96 -1.44 3.20
N ALA A 46 -7.13 -1.60 4.20
CA ALA A 46 -6.71 -0.50 5.06
C ALA A 46 -5.21 -0.55 5.24
N ILE A 47 -4.61 0.62 5.36
CA ILE A 47 -3.19 0.75 5.64
C ILE A 47 -3.05 1.15 7.10
N SER A 48 -2.20 0.45 7.82
CA SER A 48 -1.93 0.74 9.20
C SER A 48 -0.43 0.93 9.38
N SER A 49 -0.04 2.10 9.82
CA SER A 49 1.36 2.34 10.12
C SER A 49 1.72 1.70 11.43
N GLY A 50 2.89 1.07 11.47
CA GLY A 50 3.35 0.45 12.68
C GLY A 50 3.69 1.42 13.78
N GLY A 51 3.44 2.64 13.60
CA GLY A 51 3.60 3.63 14.62
C GLY A 51 4.98 3.59 15.27
N GLY A 52 5.18 4.43 16.15
CA GLY A 52 6.36 4.38 16.96
C GLY A 52 7.66 4.63 16.27
N ALA A 53 7.65 5.06 15.06
CA ALA A 53 8.90 5.28 14.34
C ALA A 53 9.53 6.60 14.72
N ARG A 54 9.57 6.90 15.98
CA ARG A 54 10.14 8.17 16.40
C ARG A 54 11.64 8.12 16.31
N GLY A 55 12.19 9.27 16.08
CA GLY A 55 13.62 9.42 16.04
C GLY A 55 14.25 8.78 14.83
N GLY A 56 13.50 8.57 13.77
CA GLY A 56 14.08 7.97 12.59
C GLY A 56 14.27 6.47 12.68
N GLU A 57 13.69 5.86 13.70
CA GLU A 57 13.75 4.43 13.84
C GLU A 57 13.11 3.75 12.65
N ARG A 58 13.51 2.50 12.43
CA ARG A 58 12.87 1.75 11.38
C ARG A 58 11.37 1.78 11.56
N SER A 59 10.67 1.92 10.49
CA SER A 59 9.23 1.94 10.53
C SER A 59 8.68 0.70 9.88
N SER A 60 7.46 0.40 10.22
CA SER A 60 6.74 -0.72 9.64
C SER A 60 5.33 -0.28 9.35
N ALA A 61 4.67 -1.03 8.50
CA ALA A 61 3.29 -0.77 8.15
C ALA A 61 2.64 -2.09 7.80
N SER A 62 1.33 -2.07 7.67
CA SER A 62 0.57 -3.25 7.28
C SER A 62 -0.51 -2.86 6.31
N LEU A 63 -0.78 -3.75 5.35
CA LEU A 63 -1.97 -3.64 4.52
C LEU A 63 -2.89 -4.77 4.94
N VAL A 64 -4.10 -4.43 5.37
CA VAL A 64 -5.06 -5.40 5.86
C VAL A 64 -6.22 -5.47 4.87
N ALA A 65 -6.54 -6.67 4.41
CA ALA A 65 -7.64 -6.86 3.46
C ALA A 65 -8.40 -8.13 3.82
N GLY A 66 -9.66 -8.21 3.38
CA GLY A 66 -10.40 -9.45 3.50
C GLY A 66 -9.81 -10.49 2.57
N THR A 67 -10.00 -11.75 2.90
CA THR A 67 -9.45 -12.83 2.08
C THR A 67 -10.05 -12.87 0.67
N ASP A 68 -11.20 -12.22 0.48
CA ASP A 68 -11.84 -12.14 -0.83
C ASP A 68 -11.52 -10.87 -1.58
N ALA A 69 -10.90 -9.90 -0.92
CA ALA A 69 -10.74 -8.58 -1.51
C ALA A 69 -9.58 -8.51 -2.49
N ILE A 70 -8.45 -9.04 -2.09
CA ILE A 70 -7.26 -9.07 -2.91
C ILE A 70 -6.78 -10.51 -2.89
N SER A 71 -6.34 -10.98 -4.04
CA SER A 71 -5.92 -12.37 -4.16
C SER A 71 -4.82 -12.69 -3.15
N VAL A 72 -5.05 -13.72 -2.35
CA VAL A 72 -4.02 -14.21 -1.44
C VAL A 72 -2.82 -14.70 -2.24
N ASN A 73 -3.06 -15.21 -3.45
CA ASN A 73 -1.95 -15.64 -4.30
C ASN A 73 -1.04 -14.48 -4.67
N LEU A 74 -1.61 -13.29 -4.86
CA LEU A 74 -0.80 -12.12 -5.14
C LEU A 74 0.08 -11.77 -3.94
N PHE A 75 -0.46 -11.88 -2.73
CA PHE A 75 0.32 -11.62 -1.53
C PHE A 75 1.44 -12.64 -1.36
N ALA A 76 1.13 -13.92 -1.60
CA ALA A 76 2.14 -14.97 -1.52
C ALA A 76 3.25 -14.75 -2.54
N GLU A 77 2.87 -14.35 -3.75
CA GLU A 77 3.86 -14.04 -4.77
C GLU A 77 4.72 -12.85 -4.35
N ALA A 78 4.09 -11.83 -3.78
CA ALA A 78 4.82 -10.63 -3.36
C ALA A 78 5.88 -10.94 -2.32
N VAL A 79 5.55 -11.83 -1.39
CA VAL A 79 6.51 -12.25 -0.37
C VAL A 79 7.63 -13.08 -1.01
N ARG A 80 7.25 -14.05 -1.83
CA ARG A 80 8.23 -14.95 -2.45
C ARG A 80 9.19 -14.20 -3.36
N GLU A 81 8.65 -13.26 -4.14
CA GLU A 81 9.46 -12.51 -5.11
C GLU A 81 10.03 -11.22 -4.53
N ARG A 82 9.75 -10.94 -3.28
CA ARG A 82 10.26 -9.76 -2.57
C ARG A 82 9.87 -8.47 -3.27
N TYR A 83 8.60 -8.35 -3.58
CA TYR A 83 8.09 -7.15 -4.20
C TYR A 83 8.16 -5.96 -3.26
N MET A 84 8.11 -4.78 -3.84
CA MET A 84 7.90 -3.54 -3.12
C MET A 84 6.44 -3.14 -3.29
N LEU A 85 5.92 -2.37 -2.35
CA LEU A 85 4.57 -1.83 -2.44
C LEU A 85 4.65 -0.33 -2.42
N GLU A 86 4.13 0.30 -3.47
CA GLU A 86 4.01 1.74 -3.54
C GLU A 86 2.65 2.13 -2.99
N ILE A 87 2.64 3.07 -2.04
CA ILE A 87 1.40 3.57 -1.45
C ILE A 87 1.37 5.07 -1.64
N LYS A 88 0.34 5.56 -2.30
CA LYS A 88 0.12 7.00 -2.43
C LYS A 88 -1.15 7.35 -1.69
N THR A 89 -1.06 8.29 -0.77
CA THR A 89 -2.19 8.80 -0.04
C THR A 89 -2.59 10.14 -0.64
N VAL A 90 -3.82 10.24 -1.08
CA VAL A 90 -4.32 11.39 -1.81
C VAL A 90 -5.55 11.92 -1.08
N SER A 91 -5.58 13.23 -0.86
CA SER A 91 -6.76 13.87 -0.31
C SER A 91 -7.64 14.36 -1.45
N LEU A 92 -8.94 14.39 -1.19
CA LEU A 92 -9.87 14.90 -2.18
C LEU A 92 -11.05 15.56 -1.48
N ASP A 93 -11.81 16.33 -2.26
CA ASP A 93 -12.99 17.00 -1.75
C ASP A 93 -14.04 15.94 -1.40
N PRO A 94 -14.53 15.90 -0.15
CA PRO A 94 -15.46 14.84 0.24
C PRO A 94 -16.84 14.98 -0.39
N LEU A 95 -17.14 16.12 -0.98
CA LEU A 95 -18.46 16.32 -1.59
C LEU A 95 -18.43 15.93 -3.07
N THR A 96 -17.37 16.28 -3.77
CA THR A 96 -17.29 16.06 -5.22
C THR A 96 -16.36 14.93 -5.59
N PHE A 97 -15.52 14.48 -4.64
CA PHE A 97 -14.49 13.44 -4.87
C PHE A 97 -13.50 13.85 -5.97
N THR A 98 -13.26 15.17 -6.06
CA THR A 98 -12.32 15.72 -7.01
C THR A 98 -11.26 16.51 -6.27
N ASP A 99 -10.46 17.30 -6.99
CA ASP A 99 -9.40 18.11 -6.40
C ASP A 99 -8.41 17.24 -5.64
N GLU A 100 -7.95 16.19 -6.31
CA GLU A 100 -7.00 15.26 -5.71
C GLU A 100 -5.66 15.94 -5.48
N ALA A 101 -5.14 15.76 -4.27
CA ALA A 101 -3.85 16.32 -3.91
C ALA A 101 -3.03 15.24 -3.19
N LEU A 102 -1.83 15.00 -3.67
CA LEU A 102 -0.96 13.99 -3.08
C LEU A 102 -0.50 14.45 -1.71
N VAL A 103 -0.81 13.65 -0.70
CA VAL A 103 -0.41 13.92 0.67
C VAL A 103 0.88 13.21 1.01
N ALA A 104 1.02 11.96 0.58
CA ALA A 104 2.20 11.16 0.89
C ALA A 104 2.41 10.12 -0.19
N SER A 105 3.66 9.81 -0.45
CA SER A 105 4.03 8.75 -1.37
C SER A 105 5.11 7.93 -0.69
N GLU A 106 4.88 6.63 -0.56
CA GLU A 106 5.78 5.75 0.18
C GLU A 106 6.06 4.50 -0.63
N ILE A 107 7.26 3.97 -0.44
CA ILE A 107 7.64 2.68 -1.00
C ILE A 107 8.02 1.79 0.17
N TRP A 108 7.43 0.63 0.24
CA TRP A 108 7.67 -0.33 1.31
C TRP A 108 8.15 -1.64 0.70
N ARG A 109 8.93 -2.39 1.47
CA ARG A 109 9.31 -3.74 1.10
C ARG A 109 8.31 -4.71 1.71
N VAL A 110 7.83 -5.65 0.91
CA VAL A 110 6.94 -6.69 1.42
C VAL A 110 7.78 -7.69 2.20
N ALA A 111 7.46 -7.86 3.48
CA ALA A 111 8.25 -8.71 4.35
C ALA A 111 7.62 -10.08 4.55
N SER A 112 6.34 -10.12 4.88
CA SER A 112 5.66 -11.38 5.15
C SER A 112 4.17 -11.14 5.10
N TYR A 113 3.39 -12.21 5.20
CA TYR A 113 1.95 -12.04 5.35
C TYR A 113 1.42 -13.07 6.36
N ASP A 114 0.33 -12.69 7.02
CA ASP A 114 -0.41 -13.57 7.91
C ASP A 114 -1.84 -13.64 7.42
N MET A 115 -2.48 -14.76 7.60
CA MET A 115 -3.84 -14.94 7.12
C MET A 115 -4.63 -15.74 8.15
N ASP A 116 -5.86 -15.32 8.37
CA ASP A 116 -6.82 -16.15 9.10
C ASP A 116 -8.03 -16.38 8.20
N THR A 117 -9.16 -16.79 8.79
CA THR A 117 -10.32 -17.14 7.96
C THR A 117 -11.00 -15.95 7.33
N THR A 118 -10.78 -14.75 7.85
CA THR A 118 -11.52 -13.56 7.39
C THR A 118 -10.64 -12.49 6.77
N ARG A 119 -9.36 -12.46 7.08
CA ARG A 119 -8.51 -11.37 6.59
C ARG A 119 -7.10 -11.86 6.37
N VAL A 120 -6.39 -11.08 5.59
CA VAL A 120 -4.97 -11.27 5.36
C VAL A 120 -4.27 -9.95 5.67
N VAL A 121 -3.11 -10.05 6.31
CA VAL A 121 -2.32 -8.89 6.69
C VAL A 121 -0.97 -9.01 5.99
N LEU A 122 -0.67 -8.04 5.14
CA LEU A 122 0.61 -7.97 4.47
C LEU A 122 1.51 -7.06 5.29
N LYS A 123 2.63 -7.60 5.76
CA LYS A 123 3.54 -6.83 6.60
C LYS A 123 4.63 -6.19 5.77
N LEU A 124 4.89 -4.94 6.05
CA LEU A 124 5.75 -4.09 5.25
C LEU A 124 6.87 -3.54 6.12
N THR A 125 8.05 -3.44 5.54
CA THR A 125 9.20 -2.84 6.21
C THR A 125 9.79 -1.76 5.33
N SER A 126 10.56 -0.89 5.95
CA SER A 126 11.20 0.19 5.21
C SER A 126 12.31 -0.36 4.32
N PRO A 127 12.35 0.04 3.05
CA PRO A 127 13.46 -0.36 2.18
C PRO A 127 14.81 0.17 2.70
N LEU A 128 14.78 1.32 3.34
CA LEU A 128 16.01 1.90 3.88
C LEU A 128 16.62 1.02 4.95
N ASP A 129 15.76 0.39 5.74
CA ASP A 129 16.22 -0.50 6.78
C ASP A 129 17.03 -1.66 6.20
N ALA A 130 16.57 -2.22 5.11
CA ALA A 130 17.28 -3.30 4.44
C ALA A 130 18.59 -2.82 3.83
N VAL A 131 18.59 -1.62 3.29
CA VAL A 131 19.81 -1.05 2.70
C VAL A 131 20.85 -0.80 3.78
N ASP A 132 20.41 -0.27 4.91
CA ASP A 132 21.32 0.02 6.01
C ASP A 132 22.01 -1.25 6.51
N ARG A 133 21.29 -2.33 6.60
CA ARG A 133 21.89 -3.58 7.03
C ARG A 133 22.97 -4.04 6.09
N LYS A 134 22.77 -3.85 4.81
CA LYS A 134 23.78 -4.23 3.83
C LYS A 134 25.00 -3.35 3.91
N SER A 135 24.80 -2.07 4.15
CA SER A 135 25.93 -1.15 4.15
C SER A 135 26.78 -1.27 5.40
N VAL A 136 26.26 -1.85 6.44
CA VAL A 136 27.00 -2.03 7.68
C VAL A 136 28.02 -3.15 7.58
N VAL A 137 27.84 -4.04 6.69
CA VAL A 137 28.78 -5.16 6.51
C VAL A 137 30.17 -4.77 5.97
#